data_36d417c2afbe7292fbe62fb8e1e7c910
#
_entry.id   36d417c2afbe7292fbe62fb8e1e7c910
#
_cell.length_a   1.000
_cell.length_b   1.000
_cell.length_c   1.000
_cell.angle_alpha   90.00
_cell.angle_beta   90.00
_cell.angle_gamma   90.00
#
_symmetry.space_group_name_H-M   'P 1'
#
loop_
_entity.id
_entity.type
_entity.pdbx_description
1 polymer ?
#
loop_
_entity_poly.entity_id
_entity_poly.type
_entity_poly.pdbx_seq_one_letter_code
_entity_poly.pdbx_strand_id
1 'polypeptide(L)'
;RSVIVVGPELKLNECGLPKHMALELFRPFVISGILKRELAYNIRGANRLIDDGAKEVWEILEEVIAGKYVLLNRAPTLHRLGIQAFKPILTEGNAIHVHPLVCTAFNADFDGDQMAVHVPLSEEAQMEAKEIMAADKNILKPGNNDPTVVAKMLDIVLGCFWVTKIMDKTKGEGKIFESPEAAMLANDFGEVDLRAKIKVLVPNNTKYAKLKGTLLETTVGRILFNNILSDEYPFINEEIGRKRLGAIIDDMITTHGAENVAPILDRIKVFGFGYATISGTTWGIDDLMVPAAKGEIVDKAKNSAKIVTEQFNEGLLTEEERIRKHIEVWQKAKSEVEKVIPQSLYKNGSVYDMFTSGARGSLSQITQMVGMKGLISSVSGTVEFPILSCSKEGLTPIEYFITTHGSRKGLSDT
;
A
#
# COMPACT_ATOMS: atom_id res chain seq x y z
N ARG A 1 17.73 -8.69 18.00
CA ARG A 1 17.48 -7.66 16.98
C ARG A 1 18.02 -8.13 15.63
N SER A 2 17.23 -7.98 14.58
CA SER A 2 17.64 -8.30 13.21
C SER A 2 16.97 -7.37 12.22
N VAL A 3 17.45 -7.40 10.98
CA VAL A 3 16.83 -6.71 9.84
C VAL A 3 15.46 -7.34 9.55
N ILE A 4 14.52 -6.52 9.12
CA ILE A 4 13.18 -6.97 8.72
C ILE A 4 13.07 -7.10 7.21
N VAL A 5 12.27 -8.09 6.77
CA VAL A 5 11.88 -8.28 5.37
C VAL A 5 10.38 -8.50 5.30
N VAL A 6 9.80 -8.30 4.13
CA VAL A 6 8.37 -8.54 3.93
C VAL A 6 8.05 -10.04 3.97
N GLY A 7 6.99 -10.42 4.70
CA GLY A 7 6.43 -11.76 4.75
C GLY A 7 4.99 -11.76 4.21
N PRO A 8 4.78 -11.79 2.89
CA PRO A 8 3.43 -11.74 2.32
C PRO A 8 2.60 -13.00 2.61
N GLU A 9 3.24 -14.12 2.93
CA GLU A 9 2.63 -15.40 3.28
C GLU A 9 2.05 -15.42 4.70
N LEU A 10 2.54 -14.57 5.60
CA LEU A 10 2.12 -14.52 6.99
C LEU A 10 0.68 -14.04 7.14
N LYS A 11 0.01 -14.51 8.19
CA LYS A 11 -1.25 -13.91 8.66
C LYS A 11 -0.98 -12.66 9.47
N LEU A 12 -2.00 -11.81 9.65
CA LEU A 12 -1.85 -10.52 10.33
C LEU A 12 -1.28 -10.63 11.75
N ASN A 13 -1.56 -11.71 12.44
CA ASN A 13 -1.08 -12.00 13.80
C ASN A 13 0.19 -12.86 13.86
N GLU A 14 0.87 -13.08 12.74
CA GLU A 14 2.06 -13.92 12.64
C GLU A 14 3.30 -13.09 12.29
N CYS A 15 4.47 -13.53 12.75
CA CYS A 15 5.77 -13.03 12.32
C CYS A 15 6.72 -14.18 12.03
N GLY A 16 7.58 -14.03 11.03
CA GLY A 16 8.63 -14.99 10.74
C GLY A 16 9.85 -14.70 11.61
N LEU A 17 10.25 -15.65 12.44
CA LEU A 17 11.39 -15.54 13.33
C LEU A 17 12.49 -16.49 12.88
N PRO A 18 13.75 -15.99 12.66
CA PRO A 18 14.88 -16.85 12.34
C PRO A 18 15.08 -17.96 13.37
N LYS A 19 15.25 -19.21 12.93
CA LYS A 19 15.39 -20.39 13.82
C LYS A 19 16.44 -20.19 14.91
N HIS A 20 17.63 -19.70 14.54
CA HIS A 20 18.70 -19.47 15.49
C HIS A 20 18.35 -18.36 16.52
N MET A 21 17.66 -17.32 16.08
CA MET A 21 17.20 -16.27 16.98
C MET A 21 16.12 -16.79 17.93
N ALA A 22 15.21 -17.61 17.43
CA ALA A 22 14.19 -18.27 18.25
C ALA A 22 14.80 -19.20 19.30
N LEU A 23 15.82 -19.98 18.93
CA LEU A 23 16.52 -20.89 19.84
C LEU A 23 17.15 -20.13 21.01
N GLU A 24 17.78 -18.98 20.75
CA GLU A 24 18.35 -18.16 21.84
C GLU A 24 17.27 -17.52 22.73
N LEU A 25 16.20 -16.99 22.12
CA LEU A 25 15.11 -16.35 22.86
C LEU A 25 14.32 -17.33 23.74
N PHE A 26 14.08 -18.54 23.25
CA PHE A 26 13.35 -19.59 23.97
C PHE A 26 14.26 -20.59 24.69
N ARG A 27 15.57 -20.34 24.77
CA ARG A 27 16.57 -21.23 25.35
C ARG A 27 16.17 -21.79 26.72
N PRO A 28 15.65 -21.01 27.69
CA PRO A 28 15.22 -21.54 28.99
C PRO A 28 14.10 -22.57 28.89
N PHE A 29 13.15 -22.36 27.97
CA PHE A 29 12.03 -23.26 27.75
C PHE A 29 12.48 -24.53 27.05
N VAL A 30 13.39 -24.43 26.07
CA VAL A 30 13.99 -25.57 25.37
C VAL A 30 14.81 -26.44 26.35
N ILE A 31 15.60 -25.85 27.23
CA ILE A 31 16.33 -26.55 28.28
C ILE A 31 15.36 -27.35 29.17
N SER A 32 14.25 -26.72 29.58
CA SER A 32 13.22 -27.40 30.37
C SER A 32 12.60 -28.58 29.58
N GLY A 33 12.35 -28.42 28.27
CA GLY A 33 11.85 -29.47 27.40
C GLY A 33 12.82 -30.64 27.26
N ILE A 34 14.13 -30.36 27.08
CA ILE A 34 15.19 -31.38 27.00
C ILE A 34 15.30 -32.18 28.30
N LEU A 35 15.25 -31.52 29.45
CA LEU A 35 15.29 -32.17 30.74
C LEU A 35 14.03 -33.03 31.02
N LYS A 36 12.85 -32.56 30.64
CA LYS A 36 11.58 -33.31 30.76
C LYS A 36 11.55 -34.55 29.88
N ARG A 37 12.21 -34.54 28.74
CA ARG A 37 12.35 -35.70 27.85
C ARG A 37 13.53 -36.63 28.19
N GLU A 38 14.24 -36.32 29.30
CA GLU A 38 15.41 -37.10 29.77
C GLU A 38 16.55 -37.21 28.73
N LEU A 39 16.61 -36.28 27.77
CA LEU A 39 17.68 -36.22 26.76
C LEU A 39 19.01 -35.71 27.37
N ALA A 40 18.95 -35.02 28.49
CA ALA A 40 20.09 -34.59 29.26
C ALA A 40 19.77 -34.66 30.75
N TYR A 41 20.80 -34.97 31.58
CA TYR A 41 20.65 -35.12 33.05
C TYR A 41 20.82 -33.78 33.80
N ASN A 42 21.32 -32.75 33.15
CA ASN A 42 21.55 -31.45 33.77
C ASN A 42 21.56 -30.32 32.72
N ILE A 43 21.49 -29.07 33.20
CA ILE A 43 21.47 -27.86 32.38
C ILE A 43 22.70 -27.77 31.47
N ARG A 44 23.90 -28.19 31.95
CA ARG A 44 25.14 -28.17 31.16
C ARG A 44 25.08 -29.13 29.96
N GLY A 45 24.53 -30.33 30.18
CA GLY A 45 24.28 -31.31 29.11
C GLY A 45 23.26 -30.81 28.10
N ALA A 46 22.13 -30.19 28.57
CA ALA A 46 21.13 -29.60 27.70
C ALA A 46 21.72 -28.44 26.86
N ASN A 47 22.51 -27.55 27.43
CA ASN A 47 23.18 -26.50 26.68
C ASN A 47 24.10 -27.06 25.59
N ARG A 48 24.84 -28.14 25.90
CA ARG A 48 25.71 -28.77 24.90
C ARG A 48 24.90 -29.32 23.70
N LEU A 49 23.77 -29.99 23.99
CA LEU A 49 22.89 -30.47 22.90
C LEU A 49 22.34 -29.32 22.02
N ILE A 50 22.02 -28.17 22.65
CA ILE A 50 21.60 -26.96 21.95
C ILE A 50 22.72 -26.43 21.06
N ASP A 51 23.94 -26.32 21.59
CA ASP A 51 25.09 -25.79 20.88
C ASP A 51 25.54 -26.72 19.75
N ASP A 52 25.38 -28.06 19.91
CA ASP A 52 25.62 -29.06 18.89
C ASP A 52 24.53 -29.11 17.78
N GLY A 53 23.40 -28.44 18.00
CA GLY A 53 22.30 -28.35 17.01
C GLY A 53 21.58 -29.66 16.73
N ALA A 54 21.43 -30.51 17.77
CA ALA A 54 20.76 -31.82 17.65
C ALA A 54 19.33 -31.70 17.09
N LYS A 55 18.85 -32.68 16.33
CA LYS A 55 17.51 -32.66 15.70
C LYS A 55 16.40 -32.53 16.72
N GLU A 56 16.51 -33.20 17.85
CA GLU A 56 15.57 -33.21 18.94
C GLU A 56 15.37 -31.81 19.54
N VAL A 57 16.41 -30.96 19.48
CA VAL A 57 16.33 -29.57 19.96
C VAL A 57 15.38 -28.76 19.09
N TRP A 58 15.41 -28.95 17.79
CA TRP A 58 14.50 -28.24 16.85
C TRP A 58 13.05 -28.66 17.03
N GLU A 59 12.79 -29.95 17.23
CA GLU A 59 11.45 -30.46 17.52
C GLU A 59 10.89 -29.88 18.83
N ILE A 60 11.72 -29.82 19.89
CA ILE A 60 11.36 -29.23 21.18
C ILE A 60 11.11 -27.71 21.00
N LEU A 61 11.93 -27.03 20.20
CA LEU A 61 11.73 -25.59 19.93
C LEU A 61 10.38 -25.34 19.27
N GLU A 62 9.98 -26.12 18.28
CA GLU A 62 8.68 -26.00 17.60
C GLU A 62 7.52 -26.19 18.58
N GLU A 63 7.61 -27.20 19.47
CA GLU A 63 6.57 -27.43 20.50
C GLU A 63 6.51 -26.28 21.53
N VAL A 64 7.65 -25.78 21.95
CA VAL A 64 7.75 -24.69 22.92
C VAL A 64 7.18 -23.39 22.40
N ILE A 65 7.39 -23.12 21.12
CA ILE A 65 6.89 -21.91 20.44
C ILE A 65 5.37 -22.01 20.20
N ALA A 66 4.84 -23.22 20.02
CA ALA A 66 3.43 -23.42 19.75
C ALA A 66 2.55 -22.75 20.81
N GLY A 67 1.71 -21.82 20.39
CA GLY A 67 0.79 -21.09 21.26
C GLY A 67 1.39 -19.90 22.04
N LYS A 68 2.69 -19.64 21.93
CA LYS A 68 3.33 -18.47 22.56
C LYS A 68 3.34 -17.27 21.62
N TYR A 69 3.43 -16.08 22.23
CA TYR A 69 3.56 -14.81 21.54
C TYR A 69 4.93 -14.21 21.81
N VAL A 70 5.43 -13.46 20.81
CA VAL A 70 6.61 -12.59 20.93
C VAL A 70 6.21 -11.16 20.67
N LEU A 71 6.93 -10.21 21.25
CA LEU A 71 6.74 -8.78 21.01
C LEU A 71 7.77 -8.30 20.01
N LEU A 72 7.32 -7.70 18.90
CA LEU A 72 8.19 -6.97 18.00
C LEU A 72 8.17 -5.48 18.34
N ASN A 73 9.34 -4.87 18.35
CA ASN A 73 9.51 -3.43 18.58
C ASN A 73 10.38 -2.81 17.50
N ARG A 74 9.92 -1.71 16.92
CA ARG A 74 10.74 -0.84 16.06
C ARG A 74 11.03 0.48 16.78
N ALA A 75 12.30 0.82 16.95
CA ALA A 75 12.71 2.12 17.45
C ALA A 75 12.73 3.18 16.32
N PRO A 76 12.34 4.44 16.60
CA PRO A 76 11.84 4.96 17.88
C PRO A 76 10.38 4.54 18.13
N THR A 77 10.06 4.18 19.38
CA THR A 77 8.69 3.81 19.79
C THR A 77 7.91 5.06 20.16
N LEU A 78 7.24 5.67 19.18
CA LEU A 78 6.54 6.96 19.34
C LEU A 78 5.13 6.81 19.92
N HIS A 79 4.51 5.64 19.77
CA HIS A 79 3.18 5.33 20.25
C HIS A 79 3.04 3.83 20.56
N ARG A 80 1.92 3.44 21.19
CA ARG A 80 1.72 2.05 21.66
C ARG A 80 1.84 0.98 20.57
N LEU A 81 1.49 1.28 19.30
CA LEU A 81 1.59 0.32 18.19
C LEU A 81 3.02 0.14 17.67
N GLY A 82 4.01 0.86 18.21
CA GLY A 82 5.43 0.59 17.98
C GLY A 82 5.92 -0.69 18.66
N ILE A 83 5.09 -1.30 19.51
CA ILE A 83 5.28 -2.63 20.10
C ILE A 83 3.99 -3.41 19.92
N GLN A 84 4.04 -4.55 19.22
CA GLN A 84 2.89 -5.42 19.01
C GLN A 84 3.29 -6.88 19.20
N ALA A 85 2.30 -7.71 19.56
CA ALA A 85 2.48 -9.14 19.77
C ALA A 85 2.12 -9.94 18.52
N PHE A 86 2.92 -10.96 18.24
CA PHE A 86 2.76 -11.86 17.11
C PHE A 86 3.01 -13.31 17.53
N LYS A 87 2.38 -14.24 16.82
CA LYS A 87 2.72 -15.66 16.87
C LYS A 87 3.97 -15.89 16.03
N PRO A 88 5.07 -16.39 16.59
CA PRO A 88 6.28 -16.66 15.83
C PRO A 88 6.12 -17.92 14.97
N ILE A 89 6.49 -17.80 13.70
CA ILE A 89 6.69 -18.92 12.77
C ILE A 89 8.19 -18.99 12.48
N LEU A 90 8.76 -20.20 12.57
CA LEU A 90 10.18 -20.37 12.31
C LEU A 90 10.48 -20.22 10.83
N THR A 91 11.49 -19.40 10.51
CA THR A 91 11.94 -19.15 9.15
C THR A 91 13.42 -19.48 8.98
N GLU A 92 13.80 -19.85 7.78
CA GLU A 92 15.22 -19.96 7.39
C GLU A 92 15.84 -18.58 7.20
N GLY A 93 17.17 -18.50 7.30
CA GLY A 93 17.89 -17.22 7.16
C GLY A 93 18.01 -16.45 8.45
N ASN A 94 18.31 -15.13 8.34
CA ASN A 94 18.67 -14.26 9.48
C ASN A 94 17.74 -13.04 9.63
N ALA A 95 16.80 -12.83 8.74
CA ALA A 95 15.90 -11.69 8.75
C ALA A 95 14.55 -12.04 9.40
N ILE A 96 13.98 -11.08 10.12
CA ILE A 96 12.63 -11.19 10.67
C ILE A 96 11.63 -10.90 9.57
N HIS A 97 10.67 -11.80 9.33
CA HIS A 97 9.59 -11.57 8.38
C HIS A 97 8.43 -10.85 9.06
N VAL A 98 7.98 -9.77 8.45
CA VAL A 98 6.91 -8.93 9.00
C VAL A 98 5.77 -8.82 7.99
N HIS A 99 4.54 -8.95 8.50
CA HIS A 99 3.34 -8.84 7.67
C HIS A 99 3.25 -7.42 7.06
N PRO A 100 2.99 -7.27 5.76
CA PRO A 100 3.02 -5.97 5.09
C PRO A 100 2.02 -4.94 5.67
N LEU A 101 0.87 -5.38 6.17
CA LEU A 101 -0.16 -4.47 6.69
C LEU A 101 0.17 -3.82 8.03
N VAL A 102 1.08 -4.40 8.84
CA VAL A 102 1.50 -3.79 10.12
C VAL A 102 2.60 -2.74 9.97
N CYS A 103 3.23 -2.66 8.80
CA CYS A 103 4.34 -1.73 8.56
C CYS A 103 3.97 -0.25 8.80
N THR A 104 2.70 0.12 8.54
CA THR A 104 2.22 1.49 8.82
C THR A 104 2.21 1.80 10.31
N ALA A 105 1.75 0.86 11.13
CA ALA A 105 1.69 1.01 12.59
C ALA A 105 3.09 1.16 13.19
N PHE A 106 4.06 0.39 12.71
CA PHE A 106 5.48 0.50 13.11
C PHE A 106 6.21 1.67 12.45
N ASN A 107 5.62 2.34 11.46
CA ASN A 107 6.31 3.24 10.54
C ASN A 107 7.57 2.58 9.96
N ALA A 108 7.48 1.28 9.62
CA ALA A 108 8.58 0.48 9.11
C ALA A 108 8.58 0.44 7.59
N ASP A 109 9.79 0.31 7.02
CA ASP A 109 10.03 -0.05 5.62
C ASP A 109 11.16 -1.08 5.54
N PHE A 110 11.44 -1.57 4.33
CA PHE A 110 12.38 -2.66 4.12
C PHE A 110 13.68 -2.20 3.46
N ASP A 111 14.12 -0.99 3.78
CA ASP A 111 15.36 -0.38 3.30
C ASP A 111 16.59 -0.63 4.19
N GLY A 112 16.46 -1.48 5.20
CA GLY A 112 17.48 -1.80 6.19
C GLY A 112 17.00 -1.63 7.64
N ASP A 113 15.72 -1.35 7.84
CA ASP A 113 15.11 -1.27 9.17
C ASP A 113 15.31 -2.56 9.96
N GLN A 114 15.50 -2.39 11.26
CA GLN A 114 15.64 -3.48 12.23
C GLN A 114 14.51 -3.45 13.25
N MET A 115 14.12 -4.64 13.74
CA MET A 115 13.22 -4.78 14.88
C MET A 115 13.88 -5.59 15.99
N ALA A 116 13.53 -5.26 17.25
CA ALA A 116 13.86 -6.04 18.40
C ALA A 116 12.74 -7.03 18.70
N VAL A 117 13.10 -8.22 19.17
CA VAL A 117 12.16 -9.26 19.60
C VAL A 117 12.28 -9.46 21.09
N HIS A 118 11.15 -9.54 21.79
CA HIS A 118 11.06 -9.82 23.21
C HIS A 118 10.10 -10.98 23.45
N VAL A 119 10.41 -11.84 24.43
CA VAL A 119 9.56 -12.96 24.81
C VAL A 119 8.97 -12.68 26.19
N PRO A 120 7.64 -12.54 26.33
CA PRO A 120 6.97 -12.54 27.62
C PRO A 120 7.17 -13.88 28.32
N LEU A 121 7.65 -13.88 29.56
CA LEU A 121 8.05 -15.11 30.22
C LEU A 121 6.93 -15.74 31.06
N SER A 122 6.10 -14.94 31.74
CA SER A 122 5.01 -15.46 32.58
C SER A 122 3.75 -15.73 31.75
N GLU A 123 2.86 -16.56 32.30
CA GLU A 123 1.58 -16.86 31.64
C GLU A 123 0.70 -15.62 31.56
N GLU A 124 0.69 -14.78 32.58
CA GLU A 124 -0.08 -13.54 32.61
C GLU A 124 0.42 -12.58 31.51
N ALA A 125 1.75 -12.44 31.35
CA ALA A 125 2.32 -11.62 30.30
C ALA A 125 2.04 -12.17 28.89
N GLN A 126 2.00 -13.49 28.73
CA GLN A 126 1.58 -14.14 27.49
C GLN A 126 0.09 -13.89 27.19
N MET A 127 -0.78 -13.94 28.21
CA MET A 127 -2.18 -13.59 28.06
C MET A 127 -2.40 -12.13 27.67
N GLU A 128 -1.68 -11.20 28.31
CA GLU A 128 -1.72 -9.78 27.97
C GLU A 128 -1.25 -9.55 26.54
N ALA A 129 -0.15 -10.20 26.12
CA ALA A 129 0.33 -10.14 24.74
C ALA A 129 -0.72 -10.61 23.74
N LYS A 130 -1.42 -11.73 24.04
CA LYS A 130 -2.46 -12.29 23.20
C LYS A 130 -3.74 -11.45 23.16
N GLU A 131 -4.22 -11.01 24.34
CA GLU A 131 -5.56 -10.40 24.46
C GLU A 131 -5.55 -8.89 24.16
N ILE A 132 -4.43 -8.19 24.41
CA ILE A 132 -4.34 -6.73 24.31
C ILE A 132 -3.36 -6.28 23.21
N MET A 133 -2.18 -6.90 23.12
CA MET A 133 -1.09 -6.40 22.27
C MET A 133 -1.04 -7.04 20.88
N ALA A 134 -1.83 -8.07 20.60
CA ALA A 134 -1.82 -8.77 19.31
C ALA A 134 -2.18 -7.82 18.15
N ALA A 135 -1.50 -7.98 17.02
CA ALA A 135 -1.64 -7.10 15.85
C ALA A 135 -3.04 -7.16 15.23
N ASP A 136 -3.70 -8.32 15.27
CA ASP A 136 -5.07 -8.53 14.79
C ASP A 136 -6.13 -7.77 15.62
N LYS A 137 -5.81 -7.40 16.86
CA LYS A 137 -6.66 -6.59 17.75
C LYS A 137 -6.39 -5.09 17.65
N ASN A 138 -5.21 -4.71 17.15
CA ASN A 138 -4.72 -3.32 17.09
C ASN A 138 -4.72 -2.76 15.67
N ILE A 139 -5.82 -2.91 14.94
CA ILE A 139 -5.96 -2.49 13.54
C ILE A 139 -6.18 -0.97 13.42
N LEU A 140 -6.67 -0.30 14.47
CA LEU A 140 -7.00 1.12 14.48
C LEU A 140 -5.87 1.98 15.07
N LYS A 141 -5.66 3.16 14.49
CA LYS A 141 -4.71 4.14 15.03
C LYS A 141 -5.20 4.74 16.34
N PRO A 142 -4.34 4.88 17.34
CA PRO A 142 -4.68 5.65 18.52
C PRO A 142 -5.00 7.10 18.17
N GLY A 143 -6.09 7.61 18.70
CA GLY A 143 -6.49 9.02 18.62
C GLY A 143 -7.51 9.35 17.55
N ASN A 144 -7.39 8.88 16.31
CA ASN A 144 -8.37 9.20 15.25
C ASN A 144 -9.17 7.97 14.76
N ASN A 145 -8.90 6.79 15.30
CA ASN A 145 -9.55 5.54 14.92
C ASN A 145 -9.48 5.16 13.42
N ASP A 146 -8.59 5.80 12.65
CA ASP A 146 -8.39 5.39 11.26
C ASP A 146 -7.74 4.00 11.18
N PRO A 147 -8.15 3.14 10.22
CA PRO A 147 -7.48 1.86 10.00
C PRO A 147 -6.01 2.03 9.66
N THR A 148 -5.12 1.43 10.46
CA THR A 148 -3.66 1.52 10.24
C THR A 148 -3.23 0.82 8.97
N VAL A 149 -3.98 -0.20 8.56
CA VAL A 149 -3.62 -1.16 7.51
C VAL A 149 -3.70 -0.57 6.10
N VAL A 150 -4.52 0.47 5.87
CA VAL A 150 -4.81 1.00 4.50
C VAL A 150 -3.67 1.82 3.91
N ALA A 151 -2.84 2.44 4.74
CA ALA A 151 -1.90 3.47 4.29
C ALA A 151 -0.78 2.95 3.36
N LYS A 152 -0.32 1.70 3.52
CA LYS A 152 0.76 1.09 2.72
C LYS A 152 0.32 -0.12 1.89
N MET A 153 -0.97 -0.23 1.55
CA MET A 153 -1.52 -1.29 0.69
C MET A 153 -1.24 -1.05 -0.81
N LEU A 154 -0.04 -0.72 -1.22
CA LEU A 154 0.29 -0.25 -2.57
C LEU A 154 -0.16 -1.24 -3.67
N ASP A 155 0.48 -2.40 -3.75
CA ASP A 155 0.20 -3.41 -4.78
C ASP A 155 -1.14 -4.12 -4.54
N ILE A 156 -1.55 -4.25 -3.28
CA ILE A 156 -2.86 -4.81 -2.91
C ILE A 156 -3.98 -3.94 -3.50
N VAL A 157 -3.87 -2.61 -3.37
CA VAL A 157 -4.84 -1.67 -3.96
C VAL A 157 -4.81 -1.74 -5.48
N LEU A 158 -3.63 -1.84 -6.09
CA LEU A 158 -3.50 -1.97 -7.54
C LEU A 158 -4.22 -3.21 -8.06
N GLY A 159 -4.01 -4.38 -7.42
CA GLY A 159 -4.67 -5.62 -7.79
C GLY A 159 -6.18 -5.55 -7.62
N CYS A 160 -6.69 -5.02 -6.51
CA CYS A 160 -8.11 -4.81 -6.29
C CYS A 160 -8.73 -3.85 -7.33
N PHE A 161 -8.04 -2.76 -7.65
CA PHE A 161 -8.50 -1.80 -8.66
C PHE A 161 -8.53 -2.44 -10.05
N TRP A 162 -7.43 -3.08 -10.45
CA TRP A 162 -7.30 -3.67 -11.77
C TRP A 162 -8.38 -4.71 -12.06
N VAL A 163 -8.68 -5.57 -11.09
CA VAL A 163 -9.69 -6.63 -11.26
C VAL A 163 -11.12 -6.10 -11.24
N THR A 164 -11.39 -5.01 -10.50
CA THR A 164 -12.73 -4.42 -10.40
C THR A 164 -13.04 -3.36 -11.47
N LYS A 165 -12.02 -2.96 -12.24
CA LYS A 165 -12.15 -2.03 -13.35
C LYS A 165 -12.89 -2.70 -14.52
N ILE A 166 -13.83 -1.96 -15.14
CA ILE A 166 -14.50 -2.41 -16.37
C ILE A 166 -13.58 -2.14 -17.56
N MET A 167 -13.54 -3.08 -18.48
CA MET A 167 -12.82 -2.94 -19.74
C MET A 167 -13.76 -3.24 -20.92
N ASP A 168 -13.94 -2.25 -21.79
CA ASP A 168 -14.78 -2.39 -22.97
C ASP A 168 -14.10 -3.25 -24.05
N LYS A 169 -14.90 -3.85 -24.91
CA LYS A 169 -14.46 -4.68 -26.06
C LYS A 169 -13.62 -5.89 -25.67
N THR A 170 -13.91 -6.48 -24.52
CA THR A 170 -13.27 -7.70 -24.04
C THR A 170 -14.10 -8.94 -24.36
N LYS A 171 -13.45 -10.10 -24.33
CA LYS A 171 -14.10 -11.38 -24.62
C LYS A 171 -15.25 -11.64 -23.65
N GLY A 172 -16.44 -11.93 -24.20
CA GLY A 172 -17.63 -12.24 -23.41
C GLY A 172 -18.45 -11.05 -22.95
N GLU A 173 -18.15 -9.84 -23.43
CA GLU A 173 -18.94 -8.65 -23.13
C GLU A 173 -20.41 -8.84 -23.54
N GLY A 174 -21.33 -8.42 -22.66
CA GLY A 174 -22.78 -8.50 -22.87
C GLY A 174 -23.41 -9.86 -22.62
N LYS A 175 -22.63 -10.92 -22.33
CA LYS A 175 -23.18 -12.24 -21.97
C LYS A 175 -24.05 -12.16 -20.72
N ILE A 176 -25.06 -13.02 -20.65
CA ILE A 176 -26.03 -13.12 -19.55
C ILE A 176 -25.81 -14.46 -18.86
N PHE A 177 -25.73 -14.46 -17.53
CA PHE A 177 -25.54 -15.64 -16.69
C PHE A 177 -26.67 -15.78 -15.69
N GLU A 178 -27.06 -17.01 -15.42
CA GLU A 178 -28.14 -17.33 -14.44
C GLU A 178 -27.68 -17.21 -12.98
N SER A 179 -26.35 -17.23 -12.73
CA SER A 179 -25.82 -17.05 -11.37
C SER A 179 -24.40 -16.48 -11.39
N PRO A 180 -23.92 -15.90 -10.27
CA PRO A 180 -22.52 -15.47 -10.12
C PRO A 180 -21.53 -16.61 -10.33
N GLU A 181 -21.85 -17.82 -9.85
CA GLU A 181 -21.03 -19.03 -9.97
C GLU A 181 -20.86 -19.45 -11.44
N ALA A 182 -21.95 -19.38 -12.24
CA ALA A 182 -21.91 -19.67 -13.66
C ALA A 182 -21.01 -18.69 -14.42
N ALA A 183 -21.01 -17.40 -14.04
CA ALA A 183 -20.13 -16.40 -14.60
C ALA A 183 -18.65 -16.64 -14.26
N MET A 184 -18.34 -17.04 -13.02
CA MET A 184 -16.98 -17.41 -12.60
C MET A 184 -16.48 -18.64 -13.36
N LEU A 185 -17.31 -19.68 -13.48
CA LEU A 185 -16.97 -20.88 -14.24
C LEU A 185 -16.68 -20.58 -15.71
N ALA A 186 -17.47 -19.71 -16.33
CA ALA A 186 -17.22 -19.27 -17.72
C ALA A 186 -15.89 -18.51 -17.86
N ASN A 187 -15.47 -17.78 -16.83
CA ASN A 187 -14.15 -17.16 -16.80
C ASN A 187 -13.03 -18.20 -16.67
N ASP A 188 -13.18 -19.21 -15.82
CA ASP A 188 -12.21 -20.29 -15.64
C ASP A 188 -11.98 -21.08 -16.94
N PHE A 189 -13.02 -21.25 -17.76
CA PHE A 189 -12.92 -21.81 -19.11
C PHE A 189 -12.43 -20.80 -20.17
N GLY A 190 -12.12 -19.57 -19.77
CA GLY A 190 -11.65 -18.53 -20.69
C GLY A 190 -12.69 -18.04 -21.70
N GLU A 191 -13.99 -18.23 -21.44
CA GLU A 191 -15.08 -17.74 -22.29
C GLU A 191 -15.43 -16.28 -22.03
N VAL A 192 -15.09 -15.75 -20.87
CA VAL A 192 -15.34 -14.38 -20.42
C VAL A 192 -14.09 -13.83 -19.77
N ASP A 193 -13.72 -12.58 -20.10
CA ASP A 193 -12.65 -11.87 -19.41
C ASP A 193 -13.08 -11.42 -18.02
N LEU A 194 -12.15 -11.37 -17.06
CA LEU A 194 -12.39 -10.91 -15.68
C LEU A 194 -13.06 -9.54 -15.60
N ARG A 195 -12.72 -8.65 -16.55
CA ARG A 195 -13.13 -7.25 -16.57
C ARG A 195 -14.20 -6.96 -17.61
N ALA A 196 -14.68 -8.01 -18.33
CA ALA A 196 -15.77 -7.90 -19.27
C ALA A 196 -17.07 -7.49 -18.57
N LYS A 197 -17.79 -6.57 -19.17
CA LYS A 197 -19.12 -6.15 -18.71
C LYS A 197 -20.16 -7.24 -19.04
N ILE A 198 -20.69 -7.88 -18.02
CA ILE A 198 -21.66 -8.98 -18.12
C ILE A 198 -22.94 -8.67 -17.36
N LYS A 199 -23.97 -9.46 -17.59
CA LYS A 199 -25.22 -9.40 -16.84
C LYS A 199 -25.44 -10.71 -16.10
N VAL A 200 -25.71 -10.62 -14.79
CA VAL A 200 -25.88 -11.79 -13.93
C VAL A 200 -27.20 -11.69 -13.18
N LEU A 201 -27.97 -12.77 -13.17
CA LEU A 201 -29.14 -12.87 -12.33
C LEU A 201 -28.69 -13.09 -10.87
N VAL A 202 -29.06 -12.17 -9.98
CA VAL A 202 -28.61 -12.21 -8.59
C VAL A 202 -29.47 -13.12 -7.72
N PRO A 203 -28.85 -13.95 -6.87
CA PRO A 203 -29.57 -14.82 -5.96
C PRO A 203 -30.26 -14.01 -4.83
N ASN A 204 -31.27 -14.66 -4.23
CA ASN A 204 -32.05 -14.05 -3.16
C ASN A 204 -31.37 -14.26 -1.78
N ASN A 205 -30.19 -13.66 -1.57
CA ASN A 205 -29.45 -13.73 -0.32
C ASN A 205 -29.18 -12.33 0.27
N THR A 206 -28.60 -12.29 1.49
CA THR A 206 -28.30 -11.04 2.21
C THR A 206 -27.37 -10.11 1.45
N LYS A 207 -26.33 -10.63 0.80
CA LYS A 207 -25.35 -9.87 0.02
C LYS A 207 -26.00 -9.05 -1.11
N TYR A 208 -27.06 -9.60 -1.73
CA TYR A 208 -27.80 -8.96 -2.84
C TYR A 208 -29.18 -8.43 -2.41
N ALA A 209 -29.42 -8.24 -1.09
CA ALA A 209 -30.73 -7.88 -0.56
C ALA A 209 -31.38 -6.66 -1.22
N LYS A 210 -30.58 -5.66 -1.64
CA LYS A 210 -31.03 -4.46 -2.36
C LYS A 210 -31.26 -4.68 -3.85
N LEU A 211 -30.86 -5.82 -4.41
CA LEU A 211 -30.82 -6.12 -5.84
C LEU A 211 -31.62 -7.37 -6.21
N LYS A 212 -32.52 -7.82 -5.31
CA LYS A 212 -33.28 -9.07 -5.45
C LYS A 212 -33.95 -9.23 -6.80
N GLY A 213 -33.70 -10.35 -7.48
CA GLY A 213 -34.38 -10.76 -8.70
C GLY A 213 -34.13 -9.85 -9.92
N THR A 214 -33.13 -8.97 -9.83
CA THR A 214 -32.76 -8.09 -10.94
C THR A 214 -31.57 -8.66 -11.71
N LEU A 215 -31.51 -8.35 -12.99
CA LEU A 215 -30.35 -8.63 -13.81
C LEU A 215 -29.28 -7.56 -13.53
N LEU A 216 -28.26 -7.93 -12.75
CA LEU A 216 -27.19 -7.02 -12.36
C LEU A 216 -26.13 -6.93 -13.45
N GLU A 217 -25.84 -5.72 -13.90
CA GLU A 217 -24.72 -5.44 -14.78
C GLU A 217 -23.44 -5.27 -13.97
N THR A 218 -22.48 -6.17 -14.16
CA THR A 218 -21.25 -6.24 -13.35
C THR A 218 -20.11 -6.88 -14.15
N THR A 219 -19.01 -7.26 -13.48
CA THR A 219 -17.90 -8.05 -14.05
C THR A 219 -17.59 -9.24 -13.16
N VAL A 220 -16.95 -10.27 -13.72
CA VAL A 220 -16.49 -11.43 -12.93
C VAL A 220 -15.52 -10.99 -11.84
N GLY A 221 -14.62 -10.05 -12.14
CA GLY A 221 -13.68 -9.53 -11.15
C GLY A 221 -14.34 -8.86 -9.93
N ARG A 222 -15.46 -8.15 -10.13
CA ARG A 222 -16.27 -7.59 -9.02
C ARG A 222 -16.95 -8.68 -8.20
N ILE A 223 -17.44 -9.73 -8.84
CA ILE A 223 -18.01 -10.90 -8.13
C ILE A 223 -16.92 -11.54 -7.24
N LEU A 224 -15.74 -11.80 -7.79
CA LEU A 224 -14.61 -12.37 -7.05
C LEU A 224 -14.17 -11.49 -5.88
N PHE A 225 -14.10 -10.17 -6.07
CA PHE A 225 -13.79 -9.23 -4.97
C PHE A 225 -14.84 -9.30 -3.86
N ASN A 226 -16.12 -9.34 -4.20
CA ASN A 226 -17.18 -9.45 -3.19
C ASN A 226 -17.17 -10.79 -2.45
N ASN A 227 -16.68 -11.86 -3.06
CA ASN A 227 -16.59 -13.18 -2.42
C ASN A 227 -15.53 -13.26 -1.31
N ILE A 228 -14.54 -12.37 -1.30
CA ILE A 228 -13.55 -12.30 -0.20
C ILE A 228 -14.08 -11.52 1.01
N LEU A 229 -15.11 -10.70 0.83
CA LEU A 229 -15.77 -9.97 1.93
C LEU A 229 -16.75 -10.88 2.67
N SER A 230 -17.24 -10.41 3.83
CA SER A 230 -18.28 -11.10 4.59
C SER A 230 -19.56 -11.29 3.75
N ASP A 231 -20.28 -12.40 3.96
CA ASP A 231 -21.56 -12.67 3.28
C ASP A 231 -22.67 -11.71 3.70
N GLU A 232 -22.52 -11.08 4.85
CA GLU A 232 -23.45 -10.05 5.34
C GLU A 232 -23.18 -8.67 4.73
N TYR A 233 -22.00 -8.47 4.11
CA TYR A 233 -21.63 -7.19 3.52
C TYR A 233 -22.31 -7.00 2.16
N PRO A 234 -22.94 -5.82 1.90
CA PRO A 234 -23.65 -5.57 0.65
C PRO A 234 -22.74 -5.66 -0.57
N PHE A 235 -23.27 -6.15 -1.69
CA PHE A 235 -22.52 -6.25 -2.94
C PHE A 235 -22.04 -4.87 -3.43
N ILE A 236 -20.75 -4.75 -3.69
CA ILE A 236 -20.11 -3.55 -4.21
C ILE A 236 -19.93 -3.69 -5.72
N ASN A 237 -20.51 -2.78 -6.47
CA ASN A 237 -20.46 -2.78 -7.95
C ASN A 237 -19.74 -1.54 -8.51
N GLU A 238 -18.55 -1.27 -7.99
CA GLU A 238 -17.73 -0.13 -8.41
C GLU A 238 -16.24 -0.51 -8.45
N GLU A 239 -15.41 0.39 -8.97
CA GLU A 239 -13.96 0.24 -8.98
C GLU A 239 -13.39 0.49 -7.57
N ILE A 240 -12.51 -0.42 -7.11
CA ILE A 240 -12.00 -0.38 -5.75
C ILE A 240 -10.59 0.22 -5.71
N GLY A 241 -10.52 1.54 -5.62
CA GLY A 241 -9.29 2.25 -5.33
C GLY A 241 -9.02 2.38 -3.83
N ARG A 242 -7.88 2.99 -3.48
CA ARG A 242 -7.39 3.12 -2.10
C ARG A 242 -8.39 3.75 -1.13
N LYS A 243 -9.03 4.86 -1.52
CA LYS A 243 -10.02 5.55 -0.68
C LYS A 243 -11.24 4.67 -0.41
N ARG A 244 -11.71 3.99 -1.46
CA ARG A 244 -12.88 3.12 -1.36
C ARG A 244 -12.59 1.88 -0.53
N LEU A 245 -11.43 1.25 -0.74
CA LEU A 245 -10.99 0.11 0.08
C LEU A 245 -10.87 0.51 1.57
N GLY A 246 -10.34 1.70 1.86
CA GLY A 246 -10.29 2.23 3.21
C GLY A 246 -11.67 2.38 3.84
N ALA A 247 -12.63 2.96 3.11
CA ALA A 247 -14.00 3.12 3.59
C ALA A 247 -14.71 1.77 3.82
N ILE A 248 -14.45 0.76 2.97
CA ILE A 248 -14.99 -0.59 3.14
C ILE A 248 -14.43 -1.24 4.42
N ILE A 249 -13.13 -1.11 4.67
CA ILE A 249 -12.49 -1.66 5.86
C ILE A 249 -13.02 -0.98 7.12
N ASP A 250 -13.16 0.34 7.10
CA ASP A 250 -13.69 1.13 8.22
C ASP A 250 -15.14 0.74 8.55
N ASP A 251 -15.98 0.62 7.54
CA ASP A 251 -17.37 0.17 7.67
C ASP A 251 -17.46 -1.27 8.22
N MET A 252 -16.61 -2.18 7.74
CA MET A 252 -16.53 -3.54 8.28
C MET A 252 -16.08 -3.57 9.74
N ILE A 253 -15.10 -2.76 10.13
CA ILE A 253 -14.65 -2.67 11.52
C ILE A 253 -15.77 -2.15 12.42
N THR A 254 -16.51 -1.16 11.96
CA THR A 254 -17.64 -0.59 12.70
C THR A 254 -18.78 -1.59 12.86
N THR A 255 -19.06 -2.39 11.82
CA THR A 255 -20.21 -3.32 11.80
C THR A 255 -19.89 -4.65 12.49
N HIS A 256 -18.71 -5.21 12.25
CA HIS A 256 -18.34 -6.57 12.69
C HIS A 256 -17.31 -6.61 13.81
N GLY A 257 -16.71 -5.48 14.17
CA GLY A 257 -15.61 -5.39 15.13
C GLY A 257 -14.25 -5.77 14.54
N ALA A 258 -13.18 -5.21 15.10
CA ALA A 258 -11.81 -5.34 14.58
C ALA A 258 -11.32 -6.80 14.48
N GLU A 259 -11.70 -7.65 15.45
CA GLU A 259 -11.26 -9.06 15.52
C GLU A 259 -11.75 -9.89 14.32
N ASN A 260 -12.99 -9.64 13.87
CA ASN A 260 -13.61 -10.37 12.76
C ASN A 260 -13.13 -9.88 11.38
N VAL A 261 -12.52 -8.69 11.33
CA VAL A 261 -12.01 -8.10 10.09
C VAL A 261 -10.59 -8.60 9.74
N ALA A 262 -9.80 -9.02 10.73
CA ALA A 262 -8.44 -9.49 10.51
C ALA A 262 -8.32 -10.62 9.45
N PRO A 263 -9.15 -11.70 9.47
CA PRO A 263 -9.12 -12.72 8.41
C PRO A 263 -9.54 -12.19 7.04
N ILE A 264 -10.39 -11.16 7.00
CA ILE A 264 -10.82 -10.53 5.74
C ILE A 264 -9.66 -9.72 5.15
N LEU A 265 -8.88 -9.01 5.99
CA LEU A 265 -7.68 -8.30 5.57
C LEU A 265 -6.64 -9.23 4.95
N ASP A 266 -6.45 -10.43 5.52
CA ASP A 266 -5.56 -11.43 4.95
C ASP A 266 -6.07 -11.93 3.58
N ARG A 267 -7.38 -12.13 3.42
CA ARG A 267 -7.97 -12.47 2.12
C ARG A 267 -7.80 -11.35 1.10
N ILE A 268 -8.01 -10.07 1.50
CA ILE A 268 -7.79 -8.90 0.65
C ILE A 268 -6.32 -8.81 0.22
N LYS A 269 -5.38 -9.08 1.14
CA LYS A 269 -3.95 -9.11 0.85
C LYS A 269 -3.61 -10.15 -0.22
N VAL A 270 -4.01 -11.40 -0.02
CA VAL A 270 -3.75 -12.50 -0.97
C VAL A 270 -4.38 -12.20 -2.33
N PHE A 271 -5.61 -11.75 -2.33
CA PHE A 271 -6.34 -11.36 -3.53
C PHE A 271 -5.63 -10.22 -4.29
N GLY A 272 -5.32 -9.14 -3.58
CA GLY A 272 -4.67 -7.98 -4.18
C GLY A 272 -3.30 -8.29 -4.77
N PHE A 273 -2.43 -9.01 -4.06
CA PHE A 273 -1.14 -9.45 -4.58
C PHE A 273 -1.28 -10.41 -5.76
N GLY A 274 -2.20 -11.37 -5.69
CA GLY A 274 -2.47 -12.30 -6.78
C GLY A 274 -2.85 -11.57 -8.07
N TYR A 275 -3.82 -10.66 -7.99
CA TYR A 275 -4.26 -9.92 -9.18
C TYR A 275 -3.30 -8.82 -9.62
N ALA A 276 -2.50 -8.24 -8.72
CA ALA A 276 -1.41 -7.36 -9.13
C ALA A 276 -0.37 -8.12 -9.95
N THR A 277 -0.04 -9.36 -9.55
CA THR A 277 0.88 -10.24 -10.30
C THR A 277 0.30 -10.61 -11.67
N ILE A 278 -0.98 -11.05 -11.72
CA ILE A 278 -1.67 -11.42 -12.96
C ILE A 278 -1.78 -10.22 -13.91
N SER A 279 -1.99 -9.01 -13.37
CA SER A 279 -2.11 -7.79 -14.18
C SER A 279 -0.89 -7.50 -15.04
N GLY A 280 0.30 -7.94 -14.60
CA GLY A 280 1.57 -7.63 -15.27
C GLY A 280 1.80 -6.13 -15.43
N THR A 281 1.21 -5.30 -14.55
CA THR A 281 1.27 -3.84 -14.65
C THR A 281 2.72 -3.36 -14.62
N THR A 282 3.12 -2.71 -15.68
CA THR A 282 4.44 -2.07 -15.84
C THR A 282 4.28 -0.81 -16.68
N TRP A 283 5.27 0.08 -16.64
CA TRP A 283 5.25 1.28 -17.45
C TRP A 283 6.64 1.70 -17.89
N GLY A 284 6.69 2.38 -19.02
CA GLY A 284 7.89 3.01 -19.54
C GLY A 284 7.62 4.50 -19.84
N ILE A 285 8.65 5.20 -20.31
CA ILE A 285 8.54 6.62 -20.60
C ILE A 285 7.55 6.90 -21.76
N ASP A 286 7.28 5.92 -22.61
CA ASP A 286 6.34 6.05 -23.74
C ASP A 286 4.87 5.97 -23.32
N ASP A 287 4.57 5.40 -22.15
CA ASP A 287 3.24 5.39 -21.57
C ASP A 287 2.81 6.77 -21.03
N LEU A 288 3.78 7.69 -20.90
CA LEU A 288 3.56 9.04 -20.45
C LEU A 288 3.28 9.93 -21.67
N MET A 289 2.10 10.54 -21.73
CA MET A 289 1.69 11.42 -22.83
C MET A 289 1.65 12.87 -22.34
N VAL A 290 2.35 13.75 -23.08
CA VAL A 290 2.28 15.19 -22.83
C VAL A 290 0.93 15.71 -23.34
N PRO A 291 0.15 16.43 -22.50
CA PRO A 291 -1.14 16.96 -22.92
C PRO A 291 -1.00 17.94 -24.08
N ALA A 292 -1.78 17.76 -25.15
CA ALA A 292 -1.75 18.67 -26.31
C ALA A 292 -2.06 20.14 -25.94
N ALA A 293 -2.96 20.35 -24.97
CA ALA A 293 -3.33 21.68 -24.48
C ALA A 293 -2.20 22.40 -23.70
N LYS A 294 -1.10 21.72 -23.32
CA LYS A 294 0.00 22.30 -22.59
C LYS A 294 0.60 23.53 -23.30
N GLY A 295 0.82 23.41 -24.63
CA GLY A 295 1.42 24.49 -25.43
C GLY A 295 0.62 25.79 -25.34
N GLU A 296 -0.68 25.72 -25.53
CA GLU A 296 -1.57 26.89 -25.47
C GLU A 296 -1.59 27.54 -24.07
N ILE A 297 -1.62 26.72 -23.01
CA ILE A 297 -1.61 27.22 -21.62
C ILE A 297 -0.30 27.95 -21.32
N VAL A 298 0.83 27.36 -21.72
CA VAL A 298 2.17 27.94 -21.51
C VAL A 298 2.33 29.22 -22.30
N ASP A 299 1.85 29.31 -23.56
CA ASP A 299 1.96 30.49 -24.39
C ASP A 299 1.08 31.65 -23.87
N LYS A 300 -0.12 31.35 -23.37
CA LYS A 300 -0.94 32.34 -22.65
C LYS A 300 -0.23 32.87 -21.41
N ALA A 301 0.41 32.00 -20.64
CA ALA A 301 1.17 32.42 -19.47
C ALA A 301 2.38 33.27 -19.81
N LYS A 302 3.13 32.92 -20.87
CA LYS A 302 4.24 33.76 -21.38
C LYS A 302 3.78 35.16 -21.76
N ASN A 303 2.64 35.26 -22.47
CA ASN A 303 2.09 36.57 -22.85
C ASN A 303 1.69 37.39 -21.61
N SER A 304 1.05 36.75 -20.60
CA SER A 304 0.71 37.42 -19.34
C SER A 304 1.96 37.88 -18.58
N ALA A 305 3.00 37.06 -18.53
CA ALA A 305 4.27 37.39 -17.88
C ALA A 305 4.98 38.55 -18.60
N LYS A 306 4.88 38.61 -19.94
CA LYS A 306 5.42 39.70 -20.74
C LYS A 306 4.74 41.05 -20.41
N ILE A 307 3.40 41.04 -20.28
CA ILE A 307 2.64 42.25 -19.90
C ILE A 307 3.08 42.74 -18.51
N VAL A 308 3.30 41.85 -17.54
CA VAL A 308 3.80 42.23 -16.21
C VAL A 308 5.17 42.85 -16.29
N THR A 309 6.06 42.34 -17.15
CA THR A 309 7.38 42.92 -17.37
C THR A 309 7.30 44.29 -18.05
N GLU A 310 6.41 44.48 -19.01
CA GLU A 310 6.16 45.79 -19.68
C GLU A 310 5.65 46.82 -18.66
N GLN A 311 4.68 46.46 -17.81
CA GLN A 311 4.19 47.32 -16.72
C GLN A 311 5.28 47.74 -15.74
N PHE A 312 6.21 46.85 -15.43
CA PHE A 312 7.36 47.17 -14.60
C PHE A 312 8.30 48.17 -15.30
N ASN A 313 8.61 47.97 -16.59
CA ASN A 313 9.46 48.85 -17.36
C ASN A 313 8.85 50.24 -17.53
N GLU A 314 7.52 50.35 -17.55
CA GLU A 314 6.77 51.62 -17.56
C GLU A 314 6.71 52.28 -16.18
N GLY A 315 7.27 51.68 -15.15
CA GLY A 315 7.29 52.21 -13.79
C GLY A 315 5.95 52.05 -13.01
N LEU A 316 5.04 51.25 -13.52
CA LEU A 316 3.72 51.00 -12.89
C LEU A 316 3.76 49.99 -11.73
N LEU A 317 4.84 49.24 -11.62
CA LEU A 317 5.03 48.19 -10.62
C LEU A 317 6.37 48.36 -9.92
N THR A 318 6.42 48.04 -8.65
CA THR A 318 7.68 47.83 -7.92
C THR A 318 8.29 46.48 -8.27
N GLU A 319 9.57 46.26 -7.97
CA GLU A 319 10.28 45.00 -8.22
C GLU A 319 9.59 43.82 -7.45
N GLU A 320 9.20 44.04 -6.20
CA GLU A 320 8.51 43.04 -5.39
C GLU A 320 7.14 42.65 -5.96
N GLU A 321 6.38 43.65 -6.47
CA GLU A 321 5.10 43.39 -7.12
C GLU A 321 5.26 42.66 -8.45
N ARG A 322 6.29 42.98 -9.23
CA ARG A 322 6.64 42.29 -10.46
C ARG A 322 6.89 40.80 -10.18
N ILE A 323 7.77 40.49 -9.22
CA ILE A 323 8.12 39.14 -8.82
C ILE A 323 6.86 38.38 -8.36
N ARG A 324 6.05 38.98 -7.49
CA ARG A 324 4.82 38.37 -7.00
C ARG A 324 3.84 38.04 -8.13
N LYS A 325 3.61 38.98 -9.05
CA LYS A 325 2.71 38.76 -10.19
C LYS A 325 3.25 37.71 -11.16
N HIS A 326 4.56 37.65 -11.40
CA HIS A 326 5.19 36.58 -12.17
C HIS A 326 4.93 35.18 -11.52
N ILE A 327 5.14 35.07 -10.21
CA ILE A 327 4.88 33.84 -9.47
C ILE A 327 3.41 33.44 -9.60
N GLU A 328 2.48 34.37 -9.45
CA GLU A 328 1.02 34.10 -9.58
C GLU A 328 0.66 33.59 -10.98
N VAL A 329 1.19 34.20 -12.04
CA VAL A 329 0.96 33.77 -13.43
C VAL A 329 1.41 32.32 -13.64
N TRP A 330 2.61 31.97 -13.17
CA TRP A 330 3.15 30.63 -13.40
C TRP A 330 2.54 29.57 -12.48
N GLN A 331 2.14 29.92 -11.27
CA GLN A 331 1.37 29.02 -10.40
C GLN A 331 0.00 28.71 -11.01
N LYS A 332 -0.68 29.72 -11.56
CA LYS A 332 -1.96 29.53 -12.27
C LYS A 332 -1.78 28.63 -13.50
N ALA A 333 -0.77 28.88 -14.33
CA ALA A 333 -0.48 28.06 -15.48
C ALA A 333 -0.23 26.59 -15.10
N LYS A 334 0.59 26.36 -14.07
CA LYS A 334 0.82 25.00 -13.54
C LYS A 334 -0.48 24.33 -13.10
N SER A 335 -1.33 25.04 -12.37
CA SER A 335 -2.62 24.52 -11.92
C SER A 335 -3.59 24.20 -13.08
N GLU A 336 -3.56 24.99 -14.16
CA GLU A 336 -4.34 24.72 -15.37
C GLU A 336 -3.83 23.46 -16.10
N VAL A 337 -2.51 23.28 -16.20
CA VAL A 337 -1.89 22.08 -16.76
C VAL A 337 -2.25 20.85 -15.90
N GLU A 338 -2.19 20.95 -14.57
CA GLU A 338 -2.57 19.88 -13.65
C GLU A 338 -4.00 19.36 -13.89
N LYS A 339 -4.95 20.24 -14.18
CA LYS A 339 -6.36 19.88 -14.44
C LYS A 339 -6.56 19.10 -15.73
N VAL A 340 -5.70 19.30 -16.71
CA VAL A 340 -5.82 18.64 -18.04
C VAL A 340 -5.18 17.25 -18.04
N ILE A 341 -4.19 17.00 -17.19
CA ILE A 341 -3.41 15.75 -17.17
C ILE A 341 -4.29 14.49 -16.99
N PRO A 342 -5.23 14.40 -16.02
CA PRO A 342 -6.03 13.18 -15.85
C PRO A 342 -6.85 12.81 -17.08
N GLN A 343 -7.22 13.80 -17.89
CA GLN A 343 -7.98 13.60 -19.12
C GLN A 343 -7.11 13.14 -20.30
N SER A 344 -5.82 13.43 -20.26
CA SER A 344 -4.85 13.07 -21.31
C SER A 344 -4.24 11.70 -21.12
N LEU A 345 -4.36 11.10 -19.93
CA LEU A 345 -3.84 9.76 -19.66
C LEU A 345 -4.68 8.70 -20.41
N TYR A 346 -3.97 7.70 -20.96
CA TYR A 346 -4.63 6.57 -21.59
C TYR A 346 -5.35 5.72 -20.53
N LYS A 347 -6.69 5.72 -20.55
CA LYS A 347 -7.53 5.08 -19.52
C LYS A 347 -7.26 3.59 -19.30
N ASN A 348 -6.77 2.88 -20.31
CA ASN A 348 -6.43 1.46 -20.21
C ASN A 348 -4.93 1.22 -20.01
N GLY A 349 -4.17 2.28 -19.72
CA GLY A 349 -2.73 2.20 -19.49
C GLY A 349 -2.35 2.00 -18.03
N SER A 350 -1.18 1.42 -17.81
CA SER A 350 -0.63 1.15 -16.48
C SER A 350 -0.45 2.40 -15.61
N VAL A 351 -0.05 3.52 -16.21
CA VAL A 351 0.11 4.81 -15.50
C VAL A 351 -1.23 5.30 -14.95
N TYR A 352 -2.30 5.18 -15.77
CA TYR A 352 -3.64 5.54 -15.33
C TYR A 352 -4.09 4.66 -14.14
N ASP A 353 -3.86 3.35 -14.23
CA ASP A 353 -4.27 2.40 -13.20
C ASP A 353 -3.52 2.65 -11.88
N MET A 354 -2.21 2.86 -11.92
CA MET A 354 -1.40 3.19 -10.74
C MET A 354 -1.84 4.50 -10.07
N PHE A 355 -2.10 5.53 -10.86
CA PHE A 355 -2.49 6.85 -10.37
C PHE A 355 -3.92 6.86 -9.84
N THR A 356 -4.89 6.37 -10.64
CA THR A 356 -6.32 6.43 -10.31
C THR A 356 -6.67 5.52 -9.15
N SER A 357 -6.04 4.35 -9.05
CA SER A 357 -6.20 3.45 -7.90
C SER A 357 -5.71 4.09 -6.59
N GLY A 358 -4.80 5.06 -6.66
CA GLY A 358 -4.08 5.59 -5.50
C GLY A 358 -3.00 4.64 -4.98
N ALA A 359 -2.63 3.61 -5.74
CA ALA A 359 -1.57 2.68 -5.38
C ALA A 359 -0.22 3.40 -5.35
N ARG A 360 0.12 4.11 -6.42
CA ARG A 360 1.37 4.88 -6.50
C ARG A 360 1.21 6.09 -7.41
N GLY A 361 1.93 7.15 -7.06
CA GLY A 361 1.93 8.39 -7.82
C GLY A 361 0.90 9.41 -7.30
N SER A 362 1.29 10.67 -7.37
CA SER A 362 0.42 11.81 -7.09
C SER A 362 0.25 12.67 -8.35
N LEU A 363 -0.82 13.46 -8.40
CA LEU A 363 -1.04 14.39 -9.51
C LEU A 363 0.17 15.31 -9.71
N SER A 364 0.79 15.81 -8.63
CA SER A 364 1.98 16.64 -8.68
C SER A 364 3.18 15.92 -9.32
N GLN A 365 3.37 14.62 -9.02
CA GLN A 365 4.46 13.82 -9.62
C GLN A 365 4.23 13.64 -11.12
N ILE A 366 3.00 13.28 -11.53
CA ILE A 366 2.67 13.12 -12.95
C ILE A 366 2.78 14.47 -13.68
N THR A 367 2.38 15.57 -13.04
CA THR A 367 2.54 16.92 -13.61
C THR A 367 4.00 17.25 -13.91
N GLN A 368 4.92 16.87 -13.05
CA GLN A 368 6.34 17.05 -13.32
C GLN A 368 6.87 16.15 -14.44
N MET A 369 6.25 14.99 -14.64
CA MET A 369 6.66 14.02 -15.66
C MET A 369 6.13 14.37 -17.05
N VAL A 370 4.89 14.83 -17.18
CA VAL A 370 4.22 15.06 -18.48
C VAL A 370 3.70 16.49 -18.70
N GLY A 371 3.57 17.28 -17.65
CA GLY A 371 3.11 18.66 -17.70
C GLY A 371 4.24 19.66 -17.70
N MET A 372 4.48 20.30 -16.59
CA MET A 372 5.60 21.20 -16.35
C MET A 372 6.10 21.11 -14.91
N LYS A 373 7.37 21.30 -14.71
CA LYS A 373 7.94 21.29 -13.35
C LYS A 373 7.52 22.54 -12.56
N GLY A 374 7.43 23.68 -13.26
CA GLY A 374 6.96 24.94 -12.69
C GLY A 374 8.03 25.67 -11.90
N LEU A 375 7.61 26.43 -10.90
CA LEU A 375 8.51 27.20 -10.04
C LEU A 375 9.18 26.31 -9.00
N ILE A 376 10.46 26.55 -8.76
CA ILE A 376 11.27 25.84 -7.78
C ILE A 376 11.49 26.72 -6.55
N SER A 377 11.36 26.14 -5.36
CA SER A 377 11.73 26.79 -4.11
C SER A 377 13.20 26.56 -3.81
N SER A 378 13.94 27.64 -3.55
CA SER A 378 15.31 27.59 -3.05
C SER A 378 15.36 27.92 -1.55
N VAL A 379 16.51 27.80 -0.92
CA VAL A 379 16.71 28.18 0.48
C VAL A 379 16.41 29.68 0.71
N SER A 380 16.68 30.53 -0.30
CA SER A 380 16.44 31.98 -0.25
C SER A 380 15.06 32.44 -0.71
N GLY A 381 14.17 31.50 -1.08
CA GLY A 381 12.82 31.81 -1.57
C GLY A 381 12.48 31.12 -2.88
N THR A 382 11.39 31.52 -3.53
CA THR A 382 10.97 30.95 -4.81
C THR A 382 11.82 31.55 -5.93
N VAL A 383 12.40 30.70 -6.79
CA VAL A 383 13.11 31.11 -7.98
C VAL A 383 12.09 31.62 -9.00
N GLU A 384 12.23 32.84 -9.44
CA GLU A 384 11.30 33.51 -10.37
C GLU A 384 11.23 32.84 -11.74
N PHE A 385 12.30 32.15 -12.15
CA PHE A 385 12.39 31.51 -13.46
C PHE A 385 11.61 30.21 -13.50
N PRO A 386 10.55 30.12 -14.32
CA PRO A 386 9.74 28.89 -14.38
C PRO A 386 10.41 27.81 -15.23
N ILE A 387 10.29 26.56 -14.82
CA ILE A 387 10.68 25.42 -15.62
C ILE A 387 9.46 24.96 -16.40
N LEU A 388 9.47 25.23 -17.71
CA LEU A 388 8.35 24.94 -18.62
C LEU A 388 8.36 23.51 -19.11
N SER A 389 9.54 22.93 -19.22
CA SER A 389 9.74 21.56 -19.66
C SER A 389 9.28 20.55 -18.59
N CYS A 390 8.89 19.38 -19.05
CA CYS A 390 8.63 18.20 -18.20
C CYS A 390 9.72 17.13 -18.39
N SER A 391 9.71 16.13 -17.53
CA SER A 391 10.72 15.05 -17.61
C SER A 391 10.67 14.27 -18.92
N LYS A 392 9.47 14.09 -19.50
CA LYS A 392 9.29 13.42 -20.80
C LYS A 392 9.94 14.17 -21.96
N GLU A 393 9.82 15.50 -21.96
CA GLU A 393 10.40 16.36 -23.02
C GLU A 393 11.92 16.54 -22.85
N GLY A 394 12.40 16.36 -21.63
CA GLY A 394 13.77 16.70 -21.25
C GLY A 394 13.92 18.15 -20.82
N LEU A 395 14.86 18.43 -19.93
CA LEU A 395 15.16 19.75 -19.42
C LEU A 395 16.32 20.37 -20.21
N THR A 396 16.25 21.68 -20.45
CA THR A 396 17.41 22.44 -20.93
C THR A 396 18.50 22.49 -19.84
N PRO A 397 19.77 22.73 -20.17
CA PRO A 397 20.84 22.84 -19.17
C PRO A 397 20.57 23.87 -18.07
N ILE A 398 19.93 24.98 -18.41
CA ILE A 398 19.57 26.05 -17.46
C ILE A 398 18.42 25.55 -16.54
N GLU A 399 17.39 24.97 -17.11
CA GLU A 399 16.28 24.42 -16.34
C GLU A 399 16.75 23.29 -15.39
N TYR A 400 17.65 22.42 -15.85
CA TYR A 400 18.26 21.39 -15.01
C TYR A 400 19.03 22.02 -13.85
N PHE A 401 19.87 23.02 -14.11
CA PHE A 401 20.61 23.71 -13.05
C PHE A 401 19.67 24.34 -12.02
N ILE A 402 18.58 24.98 -12.44
CA ILE A 402 17.58 25.57 -11.54
C ILE A 402 16.91 24.47 -10.69
N THR A 403 16.65 23.27 -11.22
CA THR A 403 16.04 22.19 -10.44
C THR A 403 16.90 21.74 -9.27
N THR A 404 18.21 21.91 -9.34
CA THR A 404 19.12 21.52 -8.24
C THR A 404 18.91 22.34 -6.97
N HIS A 405 18.37 23.57 -7.08
CA HIS A 405 18.04 24.39 -5.92
C HIS A 405 16.99 23.74 -5.01
N GLY A 406 15.97 23.09 -5.59
CA GLY A 406 14.97 22.36 -4.83
C GLY A 406 15.54 21.13 -4.10
N SER A 407 16.46 20.41 -4.74
CA SER A 407 17.16 19.26 -4.12
C SER A 407 18.03 19.70 -2.96
N ARG A 408 18.76 20.82 -3.12
CA ARG A 408 19.59 21.41 -2.05
C ARG A 408 18.73 21.89 -0.88
N LYS A 409 17.59 22.53 -1.15
CA LYS A 409 16.64 22.93 -0.11
C LYS A 409 16.15 21.71 0.66
N GLY A 410 15.70 20.66 -0.03
CA GLY A 410 15.25 19.43 0.60
C GLY A 410 16.32 18.82 1.52
N LEU A 411 17.57 18.76 1.08
CA LEU A 411 18.69 18.27 1.88
C LEU A 411 18.96 19.16 3.10
N SER A 412 18.85 20.47 2.94
CA SER A 412 19.05 21.43 4.05
C SER A 412 17.91 21.38 5.08
N ASP A 413 16.67 21.14 4.64
CA ASP A 413 15.50 21.08 5.52
C ASP A 413 15.44 19.75 6.31
N THR A 414 16.06 18.67 5.79
CA THR A 414 16.11 17.34 6.43
C THR A 414 17.24 17.27 7.44
#